data_c1180fd6e383d6cd3dc321c49eb06139
#
_entry.id   c1180fd6e383d6cd3dc321c49eb06139
#
_cell.length_a   1.000
_cell.length_b   1.000
_cell.length_c   1.000
_cell.angle_alpha   90.00
_cell.angle_beta   90.00
_cell.angle_gamma   90.00
#
_symmetry.space_group_name_H-M   'P 1'
#
loop_
_entity.id
_entity.type
_entity.pdbx_description
1 polymer ?
#
loop_
_entity_poly.entity_id
_entity_poly.type
_entity_poly.pdbx_seq_one_letter_code
_entity_poly.pdbx_strand_id
1 'polypeptide(L)'
;MVKIRQFLLAILWLQLSCVSAAKNEVEQSPQNLTAQEGEFITINCSYSVGISALHWLQQHPGGGIVSLFMLSSGKKKHGRLIATINIQEKHSSLHITASHPRDSAVYICAVPNSGNTPLVFGKGTRLSVIANIQNPEPAVYQLKDPRSQDSTLCLFTDFDSQINVPKTMESGTFITDKTVLDMKAMDSKSNGAIAWSNQTSFTCQDIFKETNATYPSSDVPCDATLTEKSFETDMNLNFQNLSVMGLRILLLKVAGFNLLMTLRLWSS
;
A
#
# COMPACT_ATOMS: atom_id res chain seq x y z
N MET A 1 8.05 -63.50 -13.22
CA MET A 1 7.81 -62.10 -13.69
C MET A 1 6.98 -61.26 -12.75
N VAL A 2 5.95 -61.76 -12.08
CA VAL A 2 5.09 -61.01 -11.15
C VAL A 2 5.85 -60.45 -9.93
N LYS A 3 6.76 -61.24 -9.32
CA LYS A 3 7.54 -60.83 -8.13
C LYS A 3 8.51 -59.67 -8.42
N ILE A 4 9.11 -59.61 -9.61
CA ILE A 4 10.04 -58.53 -9.98
C ILE A 4 9.24 -57.23 -10.19
N ARG A 5 8.04 -57.29 -10.75
CA ARG A 5 7.17 -56.16 -10.96
C ARG A 5 6.65 -55.54 -9.65
N GLN A 6 6.34 -56.41 -8.66
CA GLN A 6 5.97 -55.96 -7.31
C GLN A 6 7.13 -55.31 -6.58
N PHE A 7 8.36 -55.84 -6.75
CA PHE A 7 9.57 -55.27 -6.13
C PHE A 7 9.91 -53.90 -6.72
N LEU A 8 9.78 -53.75 -8.05
CA LEU A 8 9.99 -52.45 -8.72
C LEU A 8 8.93 -51.41 -8.31
N LEU A 9 7.68 -51.83 -8.14
CA LEU A 9 6.61 -50.95 -7.65
C LEU A 9 6.83 -50.55 -6.20
N ALA A 10 7.34 -51.41 -5.33
CA ALA A 10 7.69 -51.12 -3.95
C ALA A 10 8.87 -50.13 -3.86
N ILE A 11 9.89 -50.30 -4.71
CA ILE A 11 11.04 -49.34 -4.78
C ILE A 11 10.58 -47.99 -5.29
N LEU A 12 9.70 -47.95 -6.32
CA LEU A 12 9.11 -46.72 -6.85
C LEU A 12 8.24 -46.03 -5.79
N TRP A 13 7.51 -46.79 -5.00
CA TRP A 13 6.72 -46.27 -3.87
C TRP A 13 7.62 -45.75 -2.74
N LEU A 14 8.73 -46.42 -2.45
CA LEU A 14 9.73 -45.96 -1.48
C LEU A 14 10.41 -44.65 -1.96
N GLN A 15 10.68 -44.54 -3.26
CA GLN A 15 11.27 -43.32 -3.82
C GLN A 15 10.29 -42.18 -3.84
N LEU A 16 8.97 -42.43 -4.10
CA LEU A 16 7.93 -41.44 -4.04
C LEU A 16 7.58 -40.99 -2.61
N SER A 17 7.73 -41.90 -1.62
CA SER A 17 7.54 -41.54 -0.21
C SER A 17 8.78 -40.85 0.41
N CYS A 18 9.95 -40.94 -0.23
CA CYS A 18 11.14 -40.15 0.10
C CYS A 18 11.21 -38.77 -0.54
N VAL A 19 10.14 -38.29 -1.19
CA VAL A 19 9.98 -36.84 -1.35
C VAL A 19 9.69 -36.30 0.05
N SER A 20 10.73 -36.23 0.84
CA SER A 20 10.80 -35.47 2.06
C SER A 20 10.22 -34.11 1.74
N ALA A 21 9.10 -33.77 2.37
CA ALA A 21 8.61 -32.40 2.38
C ALA A 21 9.80 -31.58 2.87
N ALA A 22 10.45 -30.85 1.97
CA ALA A 22 11.57 -29.99 2.32
C ALA A 22 11.03 -29.07 3.41
N LYS A 23 11.43 -29.31 4.66
CA LYS A 23 11.01 -28.50 5.79
C LYS A 23 11.46 -27.10 5.47
N ASN A 24 10.51 -26.21 5.28
CA ASN A 24 10.83 -24.81 4.97
C ASN A 24 11.78 -24.31 6.06
N GLU A 25 12.96 -23.86 5.67
CA GLU A 25 13.95 -23.32 6.62
C GLU A 25 13.41 -22.05 7.30
N VAL A 26 12.46 -21.37 6.65
CA VAL A 26 11.77 -20.16 7.12
C VAL A 26 10.28 -20.36 6.98
N GLU A 27 9.57 -20.28 8.10
CA GLU A 27 8.12 -20.36 8.15
C GLU A 27 7.56 -19.00 8.60
N GLN A 28 6.58 -18.52 7.87
CA GLN A 28 5.93 -17.23 8.13
C GLN A 28 4.43 -17.41 8.27
N SER A 29 3.84 -16.78 9.30
CA SER A 29 2.42 -16.88 9.60
C SER A 29 1.84 -15.56 10.13
N PRO A 30 0.55 -15.28 9.82
CA PRO A 30 -0.29 -15.99 8.85
C PRO A 30 0.13 -15.71 7.41
N GLN A 31 -0.34 -16.49 6.43
CA GLN A 31 -0.07 -16.21 5.01
C GLN A 31 -0.93 -15.07 4.46
N ASN A 32 -2.18 -14.99 4.90
CA ASN A 32 -3.10 -13.92 4.56
C ASN A 32 -3.68 -13.34 5.87
N LEU A 33 -3.72 -12.04 5.97
CA LEU A 33 -4.23 -11.31 7.11
C LEU A 33 -5.09 -10.15 6.64
N THR A 34 -6.33 -10.11 7.10
CA THR A 34 -7.23 -8.99 6.89
C THR A 34 -7.48 -8.35 8.25
N ALA A 35 -7.34 -7.04 8.32
CA ALA A 35 -7.51 -6.27 9.53
C ALA A 35 -8.34 -5.01 9.26
N GLN A 36 -9.04 -4.51 10.27
CA GLN A 36 -9.67 -3.19 10.21
C GLN A 36 -8.63 -2.10 10.46
N GLU A 37 -8.85 -0.94 9.90
CA GLU A 37 -8.02 0.23 10.17
C GLU A 37 -7.98 0.55 11.67
N GLY A 38 -6.79 0.85 12.19
CA GLY A 38 -6.55 1.11 13.60
C GLY A 38 -6.15 -0.12 14.42
N GLU A 39 -6.38 -1.33 13.92
CA GLU A 39 -6.03 -2.56 14.64
C GLU A 39 -4.51 -2.75 14.80
N PHE A 40 -4.17 -3.47 15.86
CA PHE A 40 -2.81 -3.93 16.11
C PHE A 40 -2.58 -5.25 15.37
N ILE A 41 -1.55 -5.30 14.54
CA ILE A 41 -1.24 -6.44 13.67
C ILE A 41 0.05 -7.08 14.12
N THR A 42 0.10 -8.41 14.07
CA THR A 42 1.32 -9.20 14.31
C THR A 42 1.53 -10.20 13.18
N ILE A 43 2.73 -10.20 12.63
CA ILE A 43 3.20 -11.18 11.65
C ILE A 43 4.39 -11.89 12.25
N ASN A 44 4.37 -13.22 12.23
CA ASN A 44 5.39 -14.07 12.86
C ASN A 44 6.28 -14.73 11.81
N CYS A 45 7.52 -14.91 12.17
CA CYS A 45 8.53 -15.59 11.36
C CYS A 45 9.33 -16.52 12.27
N SER A 46 9.36 -17.82 11.96
CA SER A 46 10.21 -18.81 12.60
C SER A 46 11.20 -19.39 11.61
N TYR A 47 12.38 -19.75 12.09
CA TYR A 47 13.45 -20.27 11.25
C TYR A 47 14.18 -21.44 11.94
N SER A 48 14.69 -22.39 11.15
CA SER A 48 15.34 -23.59 11.70
C SER A 48 16.86 -23.46 11.83
N VAL A 49 17.47 -22.56 11.05
CA VAL A 49 18.93 -22.38 10.96
C VAL A 49 19.48 -21.38 11.98
N GLY A 50 20.77 -21.44 12.25
CA GLY A 50 21.45 -20.37 13.00
C GLY A 50 21.67 -19.16 12.10
N ILE A 51 21.31 -17.97 12.58
CA ILE A 51 21.40 -16.73 11.81
C ILE A 51 22.17 -15.66 12.55
N SER A 52 22.86 -14.78 11.83
CA SER A 52 23.49 -13.57 12.36
C SER A 52 22.55 -12.35 12.36
N ALA A 53 21.61 -12.32 11.42
CA ALA A 53 20.62 -11.27 11.30
C ALA A 53 19.39 -11.80 10.57
N LEU A 54 18.24 -11.12 10.75
CA LEU A 54 16.98 -11.37 10.06
C LEU A 54 16.54 -10.06 9.41
N HIS A 55 15.98 -10.15 8.21
CA HIS A 55 15.43 -9.02 7.47
C HIS A 55 13.92 -9.10 7.41
N TRP A 56 13.25 -7.99 7.68
CA TRP A 56 11.86 -7.76 7.34
C TRP A 56 11.78 -6.86 6.13
N LEU A 57 11.08 -7.32 5.10
CA LEU A 57 10.91 -6.66 3.81
C LEU A 57 9.44 -6.39 3.57
N GLN A 58 9.15 -5.37 2.77
CA GLN A 58 7.80 -5.00 2.36
C GLN A 58 7.74 -4.84 0.85
N GLN A 59 6.67 -5.34 0.24
CA GLN A 59 6.38 -5.17 -1.17
C GLN A 59 4.94 -4.69 -1.35
N HIS A 60 4.78 -3.47 -1.84
CA HIS A 60 3.48 -2.95 -2.26
C HIS A 60 3.08 -3.55 -3.62
N PRO A 61 1.76 -3.66 -3.92
CA PRO A 61 1.28 -4.11 -5.22
C PRO A 61 1.90 -3.27 -6.36
N GLY A 62 2.49 -3.96 -7.35
CA GLY A 62 3.16 -3.30 -8.48
C GLY A 62 4.46 -2.57 -8.15
N GLY A 63 4.91 -2.61 -6.89
CA GLY A 63 6.13 -1.96 -6.41
C GLY A 63 7.31 -2.91 -6.23
N GLY A 64 8.50 -2.30 -6.03
CA GLY A 64 9.71 -3.03 -5.63
C GLY A 64 9.67 -3.47 -4.17
N ILE A 65 10.65 -4.27 -3.78
CA ILE A 65 10.84 -4.72 -2.40
C ILE A 65 11.66 -3.66 -1.64
N VAL A 66 11.15 -3.25 -0.48
CA VAL A 66 11.81 -2.30 0.42
C VAL A 66 12.21 -3.00 1.71
N SER A 67 13.41 -2.72 2.21
CA SER A 67 13.88 -3.20 3.51
C SER A 67 13.31 -2.35 4.63
N LEU A 68 12.57 -2.98 5.55
CA LEU A 68 12.02 -2.33 6.74
C LEU A 68 12.98 -2.39 7.91
N PHE A 69 13.48 -3.59 8.22
CA PHE A 69 14.35 -3.84 9.36
C PHE A 69 15.40 -4.91 9.04
N MET A 70 16.59 -4.72 9.60
CA MET A 70 17.58 -5.75 9.79
C MET A 70 17.79 -5.89 11.31
N LEU A 71 17.57 -7.10 11.86
CA LEU A 71 17.63 -7.41 13.27
C LEU A 71 18.68 -8.48 13.54
N SER A 72 19.64 -8.17 14.41
CA SER A 72 20.61 -9.14 14.95
C SER A 72 20.27 -9.55 16.39
N SER A 73 19.52 -8.71 17.11
CA SER A 73 19.05 -8.98 18.47
C SER A 73 17.99 -7.99 18.91
N GLY A 74 17.16 -8.34 19.87
CA GLY A 74 16.27 -7.46 20.62
C GLY A 74 15.10 -6.90 19.79
N LYS A 75 14.91 -5.58 19.85
CA LYS A 75 13.74 -4.87 19.30
C LYS A 75 14.18 -3.63 18.53
N LYS A 76 13.58 -3.41 17.37
CA LYS A 76 13.69 -2.15 16.61
C LYS A 76 12.31 -1.54 16.35
N LYS A 77 12.24 -0.21 16.33
CA LYS A 77 11.01 0.54 16.06
C LYS A 77 11.28 1.61 14.99
N HIS A 78 10.36 1.72 14.05
CA HIS A 78 10.31 2.79 13.06
C HIS A 78 8.86 3.24 12.85
N GLY A 79 8.53 4.41 13.36
CA GLY A 79 7.15 4.91 13.35
C GLY A 79 6.18 3.93 14.05
N ARG A 80 5.19 3.44 13.29
CA ARG A 80 4.19 2.47 13.75
C ARG A 80 4.65 1.00 13.66
N LEU A 81 5.77 0.76 12.99
CA LEU A 81 6.33 -0.58 12.83
C LEU A 81 7.28 -0.92 13.97
N ILE A 82 7.14 -2.11 14.50
CA ILE A 82 7.98 -2.65 15.56
C ILE A 82 8.38 -4.07 15.18
N ALA A 83 9.67 -4.35 15.14
CA ALA A 83 10.16 -5.68 14.89
C ALA A 83 10.95 -6.19 16.11
N THR A 84 10.71 -7.44 16.48
CA THR A 84 11.37 -8.13 17.60
C THR A 84 12.01 -9.42 17.10
N ILE A 85 13.12 -9.83 17.73
CA ILE A 85 13.76 -11.10 17.43
C ILE A 85 14.19 -11.79 18.74
N ASN A 86 13.92 -13.07 18.83
CA ASN A 86 14.47 -13.99 19.85
C ASN A 86 15.30 -15.07 19.14
N ILE A 87 16.62 -14.96 19.26
CA ILE A 87 17.55 -15.87 18.60
C ILE A 87 17.49 -17.28 19.22
N GLN A 88 17.28 -17.38 20.52
CA GLN A 88 17.20 -18.66 21.21
C GLN A 88 15.98 -19.48 20.79
N GLU A 89 14.85 -18.81 20.66
CA GLU A 89 13.59 -19.40 20.19
C GLU A 89 13.50 -19.47 18.66
N LYS A 90 14.49 -18.93 17.96
CA LYS A 90 14.52 -18.85 16.49
C LYS A 90 13.23 -18.23 15.91
N HIS A 91 12.81 -17.14 16.50
CA HIS A 91 11.55 -16.47 16.19
C HIS A 91 11.71 -14.96 16.09
N SER A 92 10.98 -14.35 15.17
CA SER A 92 10.87 -12.91 15.02
C SER A 92 9.41 -12.53 14.76
N SER A 93 9.00 -11.37 15.27
CA SER A 93 7.66 -10.81 15.00
C SER A 93 7.76 -9.39 14.49
N LEU A 94 6.96 -9.10 13.48
CA LEU A 94 6.71 -7.75 13.00
C LEU A 94 5.33 -7.31 13.48
N HIS A 95 5.29 -6.18 14.17
CA HIS A 95 4.07 -5.57 14.69
C HIS A 95 3.79 -4.26 13.98
N ILE A 96 2.53 -4.01 13.65
CA ILE A 96 2.04 -2.74 13.12
C ILE A 96 1.03 -2.19 14.13
N THR A 97 1.33 -1.03 14.69
CA THR A 97 0.43 -0.35 15.63
C THR A 97 -0.46 0.62 14.89
N ALA A 98 -1.74 0.67 15.20
CA ALA A 98 -2.72 1.53 14.53
C ALA A 98 -2.63 1.41 13.00
N SER A 99 -2.99 0.23 12.48
CA SER A 99 -2.91 -0.10 11.06
C SER A 99 -3.68 0.90 10.18
N HIS A 100 -3.18 1.10 8.98
CA HIS A 100 -3.75 2.04 8.01
C HIS A 100 -3.88 1.34 6.64
N PRO A 101 -4.86 1.68 5.79
CA PRO A 101 -5.02 1.08 4.46
C PRO A 101 -3.74 1.06 3.61
N ARG A 102 -2.90 2.08 3.73
CA ARG A 102 -1.58 2.15 3.06
C ARG A 102 -0.57 1.10 3.54
N ASP A 103 -0.82 0.43 4.67
CA ASP A 103 0.02 -0.66 5.16
C ASP A 103 -0.29 -1.98 4.42
N SER A 104 -1.31 -2.01 3.58
CA SER A 104 -1.65 -3.16 2.73
C SER A 104 -0.50 -3.46 1.78
N ALA A 105 0.14 -4.61 1.99
CA ALA A 105 1.34 -5.03 1.28
C ALA A 105 1.61 -6.52 1.52
N VAL A 106 2.64 -7.05 0.88
CA VAL A 106 3.23 -8.34 1.25
C VAL A 106 4.44 -8.08 2.13
N TYR A 107 4.42 -8.64 3.33
CA TYR A 107 5.54 -8.59 4.28
C TYR A 107 6.31 -9.89 4.22
N ILE A 108 7.62 -9.82 4.06
CA ILE A 108 8.48 -10.98 3.84
C ILE A 108 9.59 -10.99 4.88
N CYS A 109 9.72 -12.11 5.56
CA CYS A 109 10.85 -12.42 6.42
C CYS A 109 11.94 -13.08 5.60
N ALA A 110 13.20 -12.67 5.76
CA ALA A 110 14.34 -13.27 5.08
C ALA A 110 15.50 -13.46 6.04
N VAL A 111 16.14 -14.63 5.98
CA VAL A 111 17.29 -14.96 6.80
C VAL A 111 18.47 -15.34 5.92
N PRO A 112 19.73 -14.98 6.28
CA PRO A 112 20.90 -15.48 5.60
C PRO A 112 21.05 -16.97 5.91
N ASN A 113 21.32 -17.76 4.88
CA ASN A 113 21.71 -19.15 5.08
C ASN A 113 23.14 -19.21 5.66
N SER A 114 23.46 -20.18 6.49
CA SER A 114 24.75 -20.30 7.17
C SER A 114 25.92 -20.30 6.16
N GLY A 115 26.78 -19.28 6.25
CA GLY A 115 28.05 -19.20 5.51
C GLY A 115 27.91 -18.60 4.10
N ASN A 116 28.04 -17.29 3.96
CA ASN A 116 28.24 -16.54 2.69
C ASN A 116 27.23 -16.82 1.56
N THR A 117 26.04 -17.20 1.88
CA THR A 117 25.03 -17.77 0.98
C THR A 117 23.81 -16.85 0.83
N PRO A 118 23.03 -17.01 -0.25
CA PRO A 118 21.87 -16.17 -0.54
C PRO A 118 20.83 -16.23 0.57
N LEU A 119 20.05 -15.15 0.69
CA LEU A 119 18.92 -15.05 1.60
C LEU A 119 17.87 -16.14 1.33
N VAL A 120 17.39 -16.79 2.38
CA VAL A 120 16.22 -17.67 2.34
C VAL A 120 15.00 -16.85 2.76
N PHE A 121 13.99 -16.83 1.90
CA PHE A 121 12.79 -16.04 2.10
C PHE A 121 11.66 -16.90 2.66
N GLY A 122 10.90 -16.34 3.59
CA GLY A 122 9.59 -16.86 3.94
C GLY A 122 8.59 -16.70 2.77
N LYS A 123 7.46 -17.40 2.84
CA LYS A 123 6.41 -17.34 1.80
C LYS A 123 5.75 -15.96 1.69
N GLY A 124 5.96 -15.09 2.67
CA GLY A 124 5.33 -13.79 2.79
C GLY A 124 3.95 -13.86 3.45
N THR A 125 3.56 -12.75 4.06
CA THR A 125 2.22 -12.50 4.59
C THR A 125 1.58 -11.39 3.77
N ARG A 126 0.48 -11.67 3.12
CA ARG A 126 -0.35 -10.65 2.46
C ARG A 126 -1.24 -10.00 3.50
N LEU A 127 -0.96 -8.75 3.79
CA LEU A 127 -1.81 -7.91 4.65
C LEU A 127 -2.76 -7.08 3.78
N SER A 128 -4.05 -7.09 4.15
CA SER A 128 -5.08 -6.21 3.61
C SER A 128 -5.73 -5.45 4.76
N VAL A 129 -5.54 -4.15 4.81
CA VAL A 129 -6.17 -3.28 5.81
C VAL A 129 -7.38 -2.62 5.18
N ILE A 130 -8.54 -2.87 5.79
CA ILE A 130 -9.84 -2.35 5.36
C ILE A 130 -10.01 -0.96 5.95
N ALA A 131 -10.30 0.02 5.10
CA ALA A 131 -10.56 1.39 5.53
C ALA A 131 -11.86 1.50 6.33
N ASN A 132 -11.86 2.30 7.36
CA ASN A 132 -13.07 2.66 8.08
C ASN A 132 -13.72 3.87 7.40
N ILE A 133 -14.84 3.62 6.69
CA ILE A 133 -15.63 4.66 6.03
C ILE A 133 -16.74 5.09 6.97
N GLN A 134 -16.70 6.33 7.44
CA GLN A 134 -17.61 6.84 8.47
C GLN A 134 -19.06 7.03 7.95
N ASN A 135 -19.20 7.61 6.76
CA ASN A 135 -20.50 7.93 6.18
C ASN A 135 -20.51 7.46 4.72
N PRO A 136 -20.85 6.19 4.44
CA PRO A 136 -20.91 5.71 3.08
C PRO A 136 -22.14 6.28 2.36
N GLU A 137 -21.92 6.86 1.18
CA GLU A 137 -22.97 7.36 0.28
C GLU A 137 -22.69 6.79 -1.13
N PRO A 138 -22.97 5.49 -1.35
CA PRO A 138 -22.59 4.83 -2.59
C PRO A 138 -23.23 5.47 -3.81
N ALA A 139 -22.39 5.84 -4.79
CA ALA A 139 -22.81 6.45 -6.04
C ALA A 139 -22.03 5.92 -7.23
N VAL A 140 -22.64 5.94 -8.41
CA VAL A 140 -22.02 5.60 -9.68
C VAL A 140 -22.05 6.82 -10.59
N TYR A 141 -20.86 7.27 -10.99
CA TYR A 141 -20.68 8.40 -11.89
C TYR A 141 -20.21 7.91 -13.26
N GLN A 142 -20.81 8.47 -14.31
CA GLN A 142 -20.36 8.25 -15.68
C GLN A 142 -19.39 9.36 -16.08
N LEU A 143 -18.17 8.97 -16.46
CA LEU A 143 -17.15 9.90 -16.94
C LEU A 143 -17.01 9.75 -18.46
N LYS A 144 -17.06 10.87 -19.18
CA LYS A 144 -16.90 10.93 -20.64
C LYS A 144 -15.73 11.82 -20.99
N ASP A 145 -14.94 11.40 -21.98
CA ASP A 145 -13.93 12.27 -22.58
C ASP A 145 -14.64 13.25 -23.54
N PRO A 146 -14.50 14.56 -23.35
CA PRO A 146 -15.08 15.57 -24.26
C PRO A 146 -14.59 15.45 -25.70
N ARG A 147 -13.42 14.83 -25.91
CA ARG A 147 -12.77 14.67 -27.22
C ARG A 147 -13.09 13.35 -27.91
N SER A 148 -13.58 12.38 -27.17
CA SER A 148 -13.91 11.04 -27.67
C SER A 148 -15.32 10.68 -27.25
N GLN A 149 -16.20 10.48 -28.24
CA GLN A 149 -17.60 10.09 -27.96
C GLN A 149 -17.74 8.59 -27.64
N ASP A 150 -16.69 7.79 -27.85
CA ASP A 150 -16.77 6.33 -27.85
C ASP A 150 -16.28 5.67 -26.55
N SER A 151 -15.64 6.41 -25.64
CA SER A 151 -15.13 5.85 -24.39
C SER A 151 -15.94 6.32 -23.19
N THR A 152 -16.56 5.37 -22.50
CA THR A 152 -17.27 5.60 -21.25
C THR A 152 -16.57 4.90 -20.11
N LEU A 153 -16.27 5.62 -19.04
CA LEU A 153 -15.80 5.10 -17.79
C LEU A 153 -16.88 5.22 -16.74
N CYS A 154 -17.02 4.23 -15.88
CA CYS A 154 -17.92 4.26 -14.74
C CYS A 154 -17.09 4.27 -13.46
N LEU A 155 -17.34 5.24 -12.59
CA LEU A 155 -16.74 5.32 -11.26
C LEU A 155 -17.81 4.94 -10.23
N PHE A 156 -17.62 3.81 -9.58
CA PHE A 156 -18.35 3.44 -8.37
C PHE A 156 -17.54 3.91 -7.16
N THR A 157 -18.14 4.76 -6.32
CA THR A 157 -17.42 5.40 -5.22
C THR A 157 -18.29 5.59 -3.97
N ASP A 158 -17.64 5.97 -2.87
CA ASP A 158 -18.23 6.31 -1.57
C ASP A 158 -19.00 5.16 -0.92
N PHE A 159 -18.72 3.93 -1.33
CA PHE A 159 -19.35 2.74 -0.78
C PHE A 159 -18.63 2.22 0.46
N ASP A 160 -19.38 1.48 1.29
CA ASP A 160 -18.84 0.84 2.48
C ASP A 160 -17.78 -0.21 2.12
N SER A 161 -16.77 -0.33 2.96
CA SER A 161 -15.67 -1.28 2.76
C SER A 161 -16.09 -2.76 2.77
N GLN A 162 -17.28 -3.08 3.30
CA GLN A 162 -17.87 -4.43 3.28
C GLN A 162 -18.42 -4.82 1.91
N ILE A 163 -18.67 -3.85 1.02
CA ILE A 163 -19.19 -4.11 -0.31
C ILE A 163 -18.10 -4.75 -1.18
N ASN A 164 -18.46 -5.86 -1.82
CA ASN A 164 -17.61 -6.52 -2.79
C ASN A 164 -17.90 -5.97 -4.19
N VAL A 165 -16.85 -5.52 -4.88
CA VAL A 165 -16.95 -5.11 -6.27
C VAL A 165 -17.05 -6.36 -7.15
N PRO A 166 -18.00 -6.43 -8.09
CA PRO A 166 -18.10 -7.55 -9.02
C PRO A 166 -16.81 -7.75 -9.80
N LYS A 167 -16.32 -8.98 -9.88
CA LYS A 167 -15.05 -9.30 -10.59
C LYS A 167 -15.23 -9.83 -12.00
N THR A 168 -16.39 -10.40 -12.28
CA THR A 168 -16.67 -11.06 -13.55
C THR A 168 -17.87 -10.44 -14.21
N MET A 169 -17.65 -9.91 -15.40
CA MET A 169 -18.70 -9.47 -16.31
C MET A 169 -18.53 -10.12 -17.68
N GLU A 170 -19.52 -9.91 -18.54
CA GLU A 170 -19.51 -10.38 -19.91
C GLU A 170 -18.22 -10.01 -20.66
N SER A 171 -17.86 -10.80 -21.67
CA SER A 171 -16.68 -10.59 -22.48
C SER A 171 -16.60 -9.14 -23.01
N GLY A 172 -15.49 -8.45 -22.68
CA GLY A 172 -15.23 -7.08 -23.13
C GLY A 172 -15.49 -5.97 -22.10
N THR A 173 -15.90 -6.32 -20.87
CA THR A 173 -16.01 -5.39 -19.75
C THR A 173 -14.92 -5.63 -18.72
N PHE A 174 -14.28 -4.57 -18.25
CA PHE A 174 -13.20 -4.58 -17.28
C PHE A 174 -13.60 -3.82 -16.04
N ILE A 175 -13.27 -4.37 -14.86
CA ILE A 175 -13.51 -3.72 -13.57
C ILE A 175 -12.23 -3.80 -12.74
N THR A 176 -11.83 -2.69 -12.12
CA THR A 176 -10.69 -2.67 -11.21
C THR A 176 -11.06 -3.27 -9.85
N ASP A 177 -10.05 -3.71 -9.11
CA ASP A 177 -10.23 -3.99 -7.69
C ASP A 177 -10.57 -2.70 -6.93
N LYS A 178 -11.19 -2.87 -5.76
CA LYS A 178 -11.48 -1.78 -4.82
C LYS A 178 -10.19 -1.11 -4.37
N THR A 179 -10.14 0.21 -4.46
CA THR A 179 -9.05 1.05 -3.94
C THR A 179 -9.58 2.05 -2.93
N VAL A 180 -8.71 2.53 -2.05
CA VAL A 180 -9.03 3.55 -1.04
C VAL A 180 -8.33 4.84 -1.40
N LEU A 181 -9.09 5.92 -1.46
CA LEU A 181 -8.61 7.29 -1.61
C LEU A 181 -8.60 7.96 -0.24
N ASP A 182 -7.46 8.52 0.17
CA ASP A 182 -7.30 9.26 1.43
C ASP A 182 -7.01 10.73 1.12
N MET A 183 -8.00 11.58 1.33
CA MET A 183 -7.88 13.03 1.22
C MET A 183 -7.50 13.63 2.57
N LYS A 184 -6.22 13.61 2.90
CA LYS A 184 -5.69 14.05 4.20
C LYS A 184 -6.06 15.47 4.59
N ALA A 185 -6.13 16.38 3.62
CA ALA A 185 -6.45 17.79 3.88
C ALA A 185 -7.88 17.97 4.40
N MET A 186 -8.79 17.04 4.08
CA MET A 186 -10.20 17.07 4.47
C MET A 186 -10.53 16.01 5.53
N ASP A 187 -9.54 15.23 5.97
CA ASP A 187 -9.72 14.08 6.87
C ASP A 187 -10.83 13.14 6.40
N SER A 188 -10.89 12.88 5.09
CA SER A 188 -11.88 12.04 4.48
C SER A 188 -11.26 10.91 3.67
N LYS A 189 -11.91 9.74 3.71
CA LYS A 189 -11.55 8.55 2.95
C LYS A 189 -12.75 8.05 2.20
N SER A 190 -12.50 7.54 1.00
CA SER A 190 -13.52 6.89 0.19
C SER A 190 -12.98 5.67 -0.53
N ASN A 191 -13.85 4.71 -0.77
CA ASN A 191 -13.56 3.59 -1.66
C ASN A 191 -13.91 3.97 -3.08
N GLY A 192 -13.23 3.36 -4.05
CA GLY A 192 -13.52 3.54 -5.46
C GLY A 192 -13.18 2.31 -6.28
N ALA A 193 -13.95 2.09 -7.33
CA ALA A 193 -13.68 1.13 -8.38
C ALA A 193 -14.08 1.70 -9.72
N ILE A 194 -13.33 1.36 -10.77
CA ILE A 194 -13.57 1.86 -12.13
C ILE A 194 -13.95 0.69 -13.01
N ALA A 195 -14.97 0.89 -13.86
CA ALA A 195 -15.37 -0.04 -14.89
C ALA A 195 -15.35 0.64 -16.26
N TRP A 196 -14.97 -0.11 -17.30
CA TRP A 196 -15.01 0.34 -18.68
C TRP A 196 -15.28 -0.81 -19.63
N SER A 197 -15.76 -0.50 -20.82
CA SER A 197 -15.97 -1.47 -21.88
C SER A 197 -15.67 -0.87 -23.24
N ASN A 198 -15.33 -1.74 -24.17
CA ASN A 198 -15.22 -1.43 -25.59
C ASN A 198 -16.53 -1.60 -26.38
N GLN A 199 -17.62 -1.94 -25.68
CA GLN A 199 -18.94 -2.12 -26.29
C GLN A 199 -19.70 -0.80 -26.33
N THR A 200 -20.36 -0.51 -27.46
CA THR A 200 -21.13 0.71 -27.66
C THR A 200 -22.44 0.76 -26.87
N SER A 201 -22.95 -0.39 -26.45
CA SER A 201 -24.17 -0.54 -25.62
C SER A 201 -23.90 -0.50 -24.11
N PHE A 202 -22.66 -0.19 -23.71
CA PHE A 202 -22.25 -0.20 -22.32
C PHE A 202 -22.88 0.92 -21.52
N THR A 203 -23.55 0.58 -20.41
CA THR A 203 -24.12 1.54 -19.47
C THR A 203 -23.63 1.27 -18.05
N CYS A 204 -23.34 2.32 -17.30
CA CYS A 204 -22.90 2.20 -15.91
C CYS A 204 -23.95 1.58 -14.99
N GLN A 205 -25.24 1.74 -15.34
CA GLN A 205 -26.36 1.22 -14.56
C GLN A 205 -26.41 -0.31 -14.57
N ASP A 206 -26.00 -0.95 -15.67
CA ASP A 206 -26.06 -2.41 -15.79
C ASP A 206 -24.98 -3.11 -14.97
N ILE A 207 -23.84 -2.45 -14.75
CA ILE A 207 -22.70 -3.04 -14.06
C ILE A 207 -22.87 -3.07 -12.55
N PHE A 208 -23.41 -2.01 -11.98
CA PHE A 208 -23.48 -1.84 -10.52
C PHE A 208 -24.92 -1.95 -9.98
N LYS A 209 -25.80 -2.60 -10.71
CA LYS A 209 -27.22 -2.79 -10.34
C LYS A 209 -27.45 -3.36 -8.93
N GLU A 210 -26.59 -4.27 -8.52
CA GLU A 210 -26.72 -4.99 -7.25
C GLU A 210 -26.17 -4.19 -6.05
N THR A 211 -25.59 -3.00 -6.26
CA THR A 211 -24.86 -2.28 -5.22
C THR A 211 -25.70 -1.25 -4.46
N ASN A 212 -26.99 -1.10 -4.77
CA ASN A 212 -27.88 -0.06 -4.20
C ASN A 212 -27.30 1.36 -4.27
N ALA A 213 -26.46 1.63 -5.27
CA ALA A 213 -25.84 2.91 -5.47
C ALA A 213 -26.82 3.92 -6.09
N THR A 214 -26.66 5.18 -5.74
CA THR A 214 -27.38 6.28 -6.41
C THR A 214 -26.70 6.58 -7.76
N TYR A 215 -27.53 6.92 -8.76
CA TYR A 215 -27.07 7.37 -10.07
C TYR A 215 -27.44 8.85 -10.21
N PRO A 216 -26.48 9.77 -9.91
CA PRO A 216 -26.77 11.21 -10.01
C PRO A 216 -27.19 11.58 -11.43
N SER A 217 -28.24 12.42 -11.53
CA SER A 217 -28.69 12.90 -12.83
C SER A 217 -27.65 13.81 -13.49
N SER A 218 -27.56 13.77 -14.81
CA SER A 218 -26.63 14.59 -15.60
C SER A 218 -26.88 16.10 -15.53
N ASP A 219 -27.97 16.51 -14.87
CA ASP A 219 -28.44 17.89 -14.83
C ASP A 219 -27.91 18.72 -13.66
N VAL A 220 -27.05 18.13 -12.82
CA VAL A 220 -26.33 18.86 -11.77
C VAL A 220 -25.20 19.65 -12.43
N PRO A 221 -25.27 21.01 -12.50
CA PRO A 221 -24.17 21.78 -13.07
C PRO A 221 -22.92 21.57 -12.27
N CYS A 222 -21.86 21.11 -12.92
CA CYS A 222 -20.53 21.01 -12.32
C CYS A 222 -19.99 22.43 -12.15
N ASP A 223 -20.05 22.97 -10.92
CA ASP A 223 -19.42 24.24 -10.60
C ASP A 223 -17.92 24.04 -10.35
N ALA A 224 -17.19 23.86 -11.44
CA ALA A 224 -15.75 23.67 -11.43
C ALA A 224 -14.97 24.84 -10.81
N THR A 225 -15.60 26.02 -10.68
CA THR A 225 -14.96 27.21 -10.12
C THR A 225 -14.74 27.14 -8.62
N LEU A 226 -15.52 26.33 -7.90
CA LEU A 226 -15.38 26.13 -6.45
C LEU A 226 -14.24 25.20 -6.07
N THR A 227 -13.87 24.23 -6.92
CA THR A 227 -12.80 23.26 -6.66
C THR A 227 -11.42 23.82 -6.95
N GLU A 228 -11.26 24.67 -7.93
CA GLU A 228 -9.95 25.27 -8.27
C GLU A 228 -9.40 26.17 -7.16
N LYS A 229 -10.26 26.92 -6.46
CA LYS A 229 -9.81 27.83 -5.39
C LYS A 229 -9.37 27.18 -4.11
N SER A 230 -9.74 25.93 -3.83
CA SER A 230 -9.41 25.26 -2.58
C SER A 230 -8.14 24.39 -2.63
N PHE A 231 -7.64 24.06 -3.83
CA PHE A 231 -6.52 23.12 -4.01
C PHE A 231 -5.31 23.67 -4.76
N GLU A 232 -5.40 24.87 -5.34
CA GLU A 232 -4.22 25.50 -5.92
C GLU A 232 -3.33 26.04 -4.79
N THR A 233 -2.23 25.31 -4.56
CA THR A 233 -1.03 25.94 -4.02
C THR A 233 -0.58 26.91 -5.10
N ASP A 234 -0.95 28.19 -4.98
CA ASP A 234 -0.53 29.23 -5.91
C ASP A 234 0.99 29.35 -5.86
N MET A 235 1.66 28.68 -6.82
CA MET A 235 3.12 28.71 -6.95
C MET A 235 3.64 30.15 -7.07
N ASN A 236 2.87 31.08 -7.63
CA ASN A 236 3.19 32.49 -7.72
C ASN A 236 3.17 33.17 -6.33
N LEU A 237 2.15 32.90 -5.50
CA LEU A 237 2.10 33.41 -4.12
C LEU A 237 3.25 32.85 -3.27
N ASN A 238 3.58 31.59 -3.43
CA ASN A 238 4.68 30.95 -2.70
C ASN A 238 6.04 31.52 -3.14
N PHE A 239 6.23 31.73 -4.45
CA PHE A 239 7.42 32.39 -4.99
C PHE A 239 7.54 33.84 -4.52
N GLN A 240 6.45 34.61 -4.52
CA GLN A 240 6.42 35.99 -4.03
C GLN A 240 6.73 36.05 -2.52
N ASN A 241 6.14 35.18 -1.70
CA ASN A 241 6.41 35.11 -0.27
C ASN A 241 7.86 34.74 0.04
N LEU A 242 8.43 33.77 -0.66
CA LEU A 242 9.84 33.39 -0.52
C LEU A 242 10.77 34.50 -0.97
N SER A 243 10.45 35.20 -2.05
CA SER A 243 11.22 36.34 -2.55
C SER A 243 11.21 37.50 -1.58
N VAL A 244 10.05 37.87 -1.03
CA VAL A 244 9.90 38.93 -0.02
C VAL A 244 10.65 38.54 1.26
N MET A 245 10.58 37.30 1.71
CA MET A 245 11.28 36.82 2.89
C MET A 245 12.80 36.85 2.69
N GLY A 246 13.27 36.39 1.51
CA GLY A 246 14.69 36.48 1.11
C GLY A 246 15.19 37.92 1.08
N LEU A 247 14.42 38.83 0.50
CA LEU A 247 14.76 40.27 0.45
C LEU A 247 14.81 40.88 1.85
N ARG A 248 13.90 40.57 2.77
CA ARG A 248 13.91 41.02 4.15
C ARG A 248 15.18 40.57 4.90
N ILE A 249 15.58 39.31 4.73
CA ILE A 249 16.82 38.78 5.34
C ILE A 249 18.05 39.49 4.80
N LEU A 250 18.07 39.74 3.48
CA LEU A 250 19.17 40.48 2.84
C LEU A 250 19.27 41.93 3.37
N LEU A 251 18.15 42.63 3.46
CA LEU A 251 18.09 43.98 4.01
C LEU A 251 18.57 44.05 5.47
N LEU A 252 18.16 43.07 6.29
CA LEU A 252 18.62 42.98 7.69
C LEU A 252 20.14 42.75 7.78
N LYS A 253 20.70 41.91 6.90
CA LYS A 253 22.13 41.68 6.82
C LYS A 253 22.88 42.95 6.40
N VAL A 254 22.40 43.66 5.41
CA VAL A 254 23.01 44.93 4.92
C VAL A 254 22.93 46.02 6.03
N ALA A 255 21.76 46.17 6.66
CA ALA A 255 21.59 47.13 7.75
C ALA A 255 22.50 46.82 8.96
N GLY A 256 22.58 45.53 9.34
CA GLY A 256 23.49 45.10 10.42
C GLY A 256 24.95 45.32 10.08
N PHE A 257 25.37 45.03 8.84
CA PHE A 257 26.73 45.30 8.39
C PHE A 257 27.06 46.79 8.40
N ASN A 258 26.17 47.64 7.89
CA ASN A 258 26.36 49.08 7.89
C ASN A 258 26.43 49.64 9.31
N LEU A 259 25.58 49.15 10.23
CA LEU A 259 25.62 49.53 11.63
C LEU A 259 26.96 49.16 12.29
N LEU A 260 27.45 47.97 12.05
CA LEU A 260 28.75 47.52 12.55
C LEU A 260 29.91 48.36 12.00
N MET A 261 29.87 48.70 10.72
CA MET A 261 30.90 49.53 10.07
C MET A 261 30.89 50.95 10.61
N THR A 262 29.68 51.54 10.83
CA THR A 262 29.58 52.90 11.40
C THR A 262 30.03 52.94 12.86
N LEU A 263 29.69 51.93 13.66
CA LEU A 263 30.16 51.82 15.03
C LEU A 263 31.68 51.64 15.10
N ARG A 264 32.28 50.89 14.18
CA ARG A 264 33.73 50.70 14.10
C ARG A 264 34.46 51.97 13.69
N LEU A 265 33.90 52.77 12.77
CA LEU A 265 34.42 54.07 12.38
C LEU A 265 34.33 55.13 13.52
N TRP A 266 33.31 54.99 14.39
CA TRP A 266 33.13 55.92 15.54
C TRP A 266 34.03 55.58 16.73
N SER A 267 34.49 54.31 16.81
CA SER A 267 35.37 53.82 17.88
C SER A 267 36.87 53.91 17.52
N SER A 268 37.20 54.28 16.30
CA SER A 268 38.55 54.55 15.80
C SER A 268 38.90 56.08 15.87
#